data_e28d13609be7ff85d17c1e75492d4407
#
_entry.id   e28d13609be7ff85d17c1e75492d4407
#
_cell.length_a   1.000
_cell.length_b   1.000
_cell.length_c   1.000
_cell.angle_alpha   90.00
_cell.angle_beta   90.00
_cell.angle_gamma   90.00
#
_symmetry.space_group_name_H-M   'P 1'
#
loop_
_entity.id
_entity.type
_entity.pdbx_description
1 polymer ?
#
loop_
_entity_poly.entity_id
_entity_poly.type
_entity_poly.pdbx_seq_one_letter_code
_entity_poly.pdbx_strand_id
1 'polypeptide(L)'
;MKKFLSLVLALVMTMSLVTVSAGAKDFTDDSEITYKEAVDVISALGVVDGYSGGDFRPDDVLTRGAAAKIICNLILGPTTASALAASTAPFKDVPVTNTFAGYITYCSQQGIISGYADGTFRPTGTLSGNAFMKMLLGALGYDSSIEGYTGANWQVSVIKQASGIGLDDGNDEFVGSKAVTRQEAALYAFNMLQATMVEYDKKDTIVVGDITINTTSTRKDVENNTNTDGNIDGERDGDKLMQFGEKYFKDLEKKDDTDIFGRPSTKWVYDGDDVGTYANEADATYVVEDDDMDVGQVVTSSSYMNYSNSEAKDAKYFLNGDDNEVKSSELVAVGDIVEAYENDNGDVETVVVSRYTVAKIDKVDTDVSTAESRNGASEVLTL
;
A
#
# COMPACT_ATOMS: atom_id res chain seq x y z
N MET A 1 -14.43 -10.34 29.62
CA MET A 1 -14.22 -8.99 29.13
C MET A 1 -13.01 -8.92 28.21
N LYS A 2 -11.74 -9.11 28.66
CA LYS A 2 -10.55 -9.00 27.77
C LYS A 2 -10.60 -9.88 26.49
N LYS A 3 -11.15 -11.10 26.54
CA LYS A 3 -11.28 -11.98 25.35
C LYS A 3 -12.41 -11.53 24.40
N PHE A 4 -13.43 -10.87 24.91
CA PHE A 4 -14.51 -10.31 24.11
C PHE A 4 -14.02 -9.03 23.42
N LEU A 5 -13.27 -8.18 24.11
CA LEU A 5 -12.65 -6.97 23.56
C LEU A 5 -11.66 -7.29 22.42
N SER A 6 -10.83 -8.35 22.58
CA SER A 6 -9.92 -8.77 21.50
C SER A 6 -10.65 -9.37 20.30
N LEU A 7 -11.81 -10.01 20.51
CA LEU A 7 -12.63 -10.52 19.41
C LEU A 7 -13.34 -9.39 18.64
N VAL A 8 -13.82 -8.37 19.38
CA VAL A 8 -14.44 -7.18 18.78
C VAL A 8 -13.39 -6.36 18.03
N LEU A 9 -12.19 -6.16 18.59
CA LEU A 9 -11.09 -5.46 17.93
C LEU A 9 -10.64 -6.20 16.65
N ALA A 10 -10.55 -7.54 16.69
CA ALA A 10 -10.26 -8.36 15.51
C ALA A 10 -11.41 -8.27 14.47
N LEU A 11 -12.66 -8.18 14.89
CA LEU A 11 -13.82 -8.03 14.01
C LEU A 11 -13.82 -6.64 13.33
N VAL A 12 -13.44 -5.59 14.06
CA VAL A 12 -13.30 -4.22 13.51
C VAL A 12 -12.21 -4.16 12.46
N MET A 13 -11.05 -4.76 12.72
CA MET A 13 -9.97 -4.86 11.73
C MET A 13 -10.40 -5.64 10.47
N THR A 14 -11.28 -6.63 10.59
CA THR A 14 -11.76 -7.39 9.42
C THR A 14 -12.91 -6.71 8.69
N MET A 15 -13.71 -5.88 9.34
CA MET A 15 -14.82 -5.16 8.70
C MET A 15 -14.39 -3.83 8.05
N SER A 16 -13.18 -3.32 8.33
CA SER A 16 -12.62 -2.19 7.59
C SER A 16 -12.28 -2.50 6.13
N LEU A 17 -12.41 -3.77 5.70
CA LEU A 17 -11.96 -4.27 4.42
C LEU A 17 -13.09 -4.64 3.43
N VAL A 18 -14.36 -4.34 3.74
CA VAL A 18 -15.43 -4.64 2.77
C VAL A 18 -15.70 -3.40 1.93
N THR A 19 -14.85 -3.17 0.94
CA THR A 19 -15.17 -2.27 -0.16
C THR A 19 -15.58 -3.12 -1.36
N VAL A 20 -16.76 -2.86 -1.90
CA VAL A 20 -17.14 -3.44 -3.21
C VAL A 20 -16.40 -2.62 -4.26
N SER A 21 -15.27 -3.13 -4.71
CA SER A 21 -14.52 -2.54 -5.81
C SER A 21 -15.01 -3.09 -7.14
N ALA A 22 -15.38 -2.22 -8.06
CA ALA A 22 -15.79 -2.61 -9.43
C ALA A 22 -14.58 -2.95 -10.34
N GLY A 23 -13.34 -2.65 -9.90
CA GLY A 23 -12.12 -2.79 -10.70
C GLY A 23 -11.00 -3.63 -10.08
N ALA A 24 -11.04 -3.93 -8.78
CA ALA A 24 -10.09 -4.84 -8.17
C ALA A 24 -10.29 -6.28 -8.65
N LYS A 25 -9.21 -7.04 -8.76
CA LYS A 25 -9.31 -8.47 -9.02
C LYS A 25 -9.82 -9.17 -7.77
N ASP A 26 -10.97 -9.82 -7.85
CA ASP A 26 -11.46 -10.69 -6.78
C ASP A 26 -10.60 -11.96 -6.74
N PHE A 27 -9.89 -12.16 -5.64
CA PHE A 27 -9.15 -13.39 -5.41
C PHE A 27 -9.98 -14.34 -4.53
N THR A 28 -9.90 -15.65 -4.82
CA THR A 28 -10.66 -16.67 -4.07
C THR A 28 -10.24 -16.78 -2.60
N ASP A 29 -9.04 -16.30 -2.27
CA ASP A 29 -8.44 -16.21 -0.94
C ASP A 29 -8.35 -14.76 -0.41
N ASP A 30 -9.22 -13.89 -0.89
CA ASP A 30 -9.24 -12.47 -0.57
C ASP A 30 -9.27 -12.19 0.94
N SER A 31 -10.02 -12.99 1.70
CA SER A 31 -10.09 -12.90 3.17
C SER A 31 -8.78 -13.21 3.90
N GLU A 32 -7.78 -13.78 3.23
CA GLU A 32 -6.46 -14.07 3.78
C GLU A 32 -5.46 -12.94 3.50
N ILE A 33 -5.84 -11.95 2.68
CA ILE A 33 -4.99 -10.82 2.31
C ILE A 33 -5.04 -9.76 3.41
N THR A 34 -3.92 -9.55 4.09
CA THR A 34 -3.78 -8.51 5.13
C THR A 34 -3.64 -7.11 4.52
N TYR A 35 -2.86 -6.97 3.45
CA TYR A 35 -2.56 -5.69 2.80
C TYR A 35 -3.44 -5.49 1.57
N LYS A 36 -4.77 -5.44 1.79
CA LYS A 36 -5.78 -5.48 0.72
C LYS A 36 -5.61 -4.33 -0.29
N GLU A 37 -5.53 -3.10 0.18
CA GLU A 37 -5.33 -1.92 -0.67
C GLU A 37 -4.10 -2.08 -1.59
N ALA A 38 -2.97 -2.44 -1.01
CA ALA A 38 -1.73 -2.62 -1.76
C ALA A 38 -1.83 -3.74 -2.80
N VAL A 39 -2.44 -4.88 -2.45
CA VAL A 39 -2.61 -6.00 -3.37
C VAL A 39 -3.54 -5.63 -4.51
N ASP A 40 -4.64 -4.93 -4.23
CA ASP A 40 -5.61 -4.51 -5.23
C ASP A 40 -4.99 -3.52 -6.23
N VAL A 41 -4.34 -2.46 -5.73
CA VAL A 41 -3.70 -1.46 -6.58
C VAL A 41 -2.59 -2.09 -7.44
N ILE A 42 -1.68 -2.83 -6.83
CA ILE A 42 -0.55 -3.47 -7.54
C ILE A 42 -1.03 -4.52 -8.55
N SER A 43 -2.16 -5.18 -8.28
CA SER A 43 -2.79 -6.13 -9.21
C SER A 43 -3.55 -5.42 -10.32
N ALA A 44 -4.22 -4.30 -10.04
CA ALA A 44 -4.89 -3.49 -11.06
C ALA A 44 -3.87 -2.93 -12.07
N LEU A 45 -2.68 -2.53 -11.60
CA LEU A 45 -1.56 -2.12 -12.45
C LEU A 45 -0.94 -3.28 -13.26
N GLY A 46 -1.35 -4.52 -13.03
CA GLY A 46 -0.78 -5.71 -13.66
C GLY A 46 0.66 -6.03 -13.24
N VAL A 47 1.13 -5.45 -12.14
CA VAL A 47 2.48 -5.69 -11.61
C VAL A 47 2.59 -7.06 -11.00
N VAL A 48 1.55 -7.51 -10.29
CA VAL A 48 1.38 -8.88 -9.82
C VAL A 48 0.08 -9.46 -10.35
N ASP A 49 0.03 -10.78 -10.48
CA ASP A 49 -1.17 -11.52 -10.89
C ASP A 49 -1.46 -12.62 -9.88
N GLY A 50 -2.74 -13.05 -9.80
CA GLY A 50 -3.13 -14.29 -9.15
C GLY A 50 -2.67 -15.52 -9.94
N TYR A 51 -2.87 -16.68 -9.36
CA TYR A 51 -2.64 -17.96 -10.01
C TYR A 51 -3.84 -18.37 -10.87
N SER A 52 -3.66 -19.40 -11.70
CA SER A 52 -4.72 -19.89 -12.60
C SER A 52 -5.97 -20.41 -11.88
N GLY A 53 -5.88 -20.64 -10.57
CA GLY A 53 -7.02 -21.02 -9.71
C GLY A 53 -7.87 -19.84 -9.24
N GLY A 54 -7.42 -18.61 -9.49
CA GLY A 54 -8.05 -17.40 -9.00
C GLY A 54 -7.55 -16.95 -7.62
N ASP A 55 -6.64 -17.70 -7.02
CA ASP A 55 -6.01 -17.41 -5.73
C ASP A 55 -4.82 -16.47 -5.88
N PHE A 56 -4.59 -15.61 -4.88
CA PHE A 56 -3.42 -14.74 -4.78
C PHE A 56 -2.26 -15.40 -4.04
N ARG A 57 -2.54 -16.22 -3.03
CA ARG A 57 -1.59 -16.84 -2.10
C ARG A 57 -0.73 -15.81 -1.38
N PRO A 58 -1.32 -15.01 -0.49
CA PRO A 58 -0.65 -13.88 0.15
C PRO A 58 0.62 -14.27 0.90
N ASP A 59 0.64 -15.41 1.56
CA ASP A 59 1.74 -15.87 2.41
C ASP A 59 2.81 -16.71 1.68
N ASP A 60 2.61 -17.00 0.39
CA ASP A 60 3.63 -17.69 -0.40
C ASP A 60 4.90 -16.84 -0.49
N VAL A 61 6.05 -17.48 -0.30
CA VAL A 61 7.34 -16.80 -0.32
C VAL A 61 7.73 -16.39 -1.74
N LEU A 62 8.14 -15.14 -1.89
CA LEU A 62 8.60 -14.61 -3.17
C LEU A 62 9.97 -15.20 -3.57
N THR A 63 10.08 -15.64 -4.82
CA THR A 63 11.35 -16.08 -5.38
C THR A 63 12.12 -14.93 -6.02
N ARG A 64 13.44 -15.08 -6.15
CA ARG A 64 14.30 -14.07 -6.78
C ARG A 64 13.93 -13.80 -8.24
N GLY A 65 13.49 -14.82 -8.98
CA GLY A 65 13.02 -14.68 -10.35
C GLY A 65 11.69 -13.92 -10.44
N ALA A 66 10.75 -14.23 -9.54
CA ALA A 66 9.48 -13.53 -9.46
C ALA A 66 9.66 -12.04 -9.08
N ALA A 67 10.57 -11.73 -8.15
CA ALA A 67 10.91 -10.35 -7.81
C ALA A 67 11.47 -9.58 -9.02
N ALA A 68 12.34 -10.19 -9.82
CA ALA A 68 12.84 -9.56 -11.04
C ALA A 68 11.69 -9.24 -12.03
N LYS A 69 10.67 -10.13 -12.14
CA LYS A 69 9.46 -9.86 -12.94
C LYS A 69 8.68 -8.66 -12.37
N ILE A 70 8.45 -8.60 -11.06
CA ILE A 70 7.76 -7.47 -10.42
C ILE A 70 8.47 -6.16 -10.73
N ILE A 71 9.78 -6.08 -10.55
CA ILE A 71 10.55 -4.87 -10.85
C ILE A 71 10.45 -4.48 -12.34
N CYS A 72 10.50 -5.43 -13.25
CA CYS A 72 10.32 -5.14 -14.67
C CYS A 72 8.90 -4.63 -14.98
N ASN A 73 7.87 -5.22 -14.38
CA ASN A 73 6.49 -4.77 -14.54
C ASN A 73 6.31 -3.33 -14.01
N LEU A 74 6.95 -3.00 -12.89
CA LEU A 74 6.93 -1.64 -12.32
C LEU A 74 7.59 -0.61 -13.24
N ILE A 75 8.77 -0.91 -13.81
CA ILE A 75 9.54 0.06 -14.60
C ILE A 75 9.06 0.17 -16.05
N LEU A 76 8.64 -0.93 -16.66
CA LEU A 76 8.32 -1.01 -18.10
C LEU A 76 6.81 -1.12 -18.38
N GLY A 77 6.02 -1.35 -17.36
CA GLY A 77 4.65 -1.83 -17.49
C GLY A 77 4.57 -3.31 -17.88
N PRO A 78 3.49 -4.01 -17.54
CA PRO A 78 3.37 -5.47 -17.72
C PRO A 78 3.44 -5.90 -19.20
N THR A 79 2.88 -5.12 -20.12
CA THR A 79 2.89 -5.42 -21.55
C THR A 79 4.31 -5.42 -22.12
N THR A 80 5.09 -4.38 -21.86
CA THR A 80 6.47 -4.28 -22.32
C THR A 80 7.37 -5.30 -21.65
N ALA A 81 7.20 -5.47 -20.32
CA ALA A 81 7.97 -6.43 -19.55
C ALA A 81 7.76 -7.88 -20.03
N SER A 82 6.56 -8.24 -20.45
CA SER A 82 6.24 -9.58 -20.97
C SER A 82 6.96 -9.91 -22.28
N ALA A 83 7.39 -8.90 -23.04
CA ALA A 83 8.13 -9.06 -24.27
C ALA A 83 9.67 -9.22 -24.06
N LEU A 84 10.15 -9.09 -22.82
CA LEU A 84 11.57 -9.26 -22.51
C LEU A 84 12.04 -10.69 -22.80
N ALA A 85 13.14 -10.79 -23.54
CA ALA A 85 13.79 -12.06 -23.85
C ALA A 85 15.29 -11.94 -23.64
N ALA A 86 15.91 -13.03 -23.22
CA ALA A 86 17.36 -13.14 -23.12
C ALA A 86 17.94 -13.77 -24.40
N SER A 87 18.88 -13.10 -25.05
CA SER A 87 19.61 -13.66 -26.20
C SER A 87 20.77 -14.58 -25.76
N THR A 88 21.28 -14.36 -24.55
CA THR A 88 22.33 -15.16 -23.90
C THR A 88 21.94 -15.43 -22.45
N ALA A 89 22.46 -16.52 -21.89
CA ALA A 89 22.22 -16.82 -20.47
C ALA A 89 22.87 -15.75 -19.58
N PRO A 90 22.08 -14.99 -18.80
CA PRO A 90 22.62 -13.94 -17.94
C PRO A 90 23.46 -14.48 -16.78
N PHE A 91 23.16 -15.69 -16.33
CA PHE A 91 23.88 -16.39 -15.27
C PHE A 91 23.97 -17.89 -15.59
N LYS A 92 24.91 -18.61 -14.96
CA LYS A 92 25.17 -20.03 -15.23
C LYS A 92 23.94 -20.94 -15.08
N ASP A 93 23.06 -20.59 -14.13
CA ASP A 93 21.85 -21.35 -13.78
C ASP A 93 20.56 -20.74 -14.36
N VAL A 94 20.68 -19.74 -15.26
CA VAL A 94 19.54 -19.10 -15.92
C VAL A 94 19.69 -19.27 -17.43
N PRO A 95 19.32 -20.44 -17.99
CA PRO A 95 19.31 -20.62 -19.44
C PRO A 95 18.30 -19.67 -20.10
N VAL A 96 18.48 -19.35 -21.37
CA VAL A 96 17.59 -18.44 -22.15
C VAL A 96 16.14 -18.92 -22.19
N THR A 97 15.89 -20.20 -21.94
CA THR A 97 14.55 -20.81 -21.89
C THR A 97 13.89 -20.67 -20.51
N ASN A 98 14.61 -20.15 -19.50
CA ASN A 98 14.02 -19.93 -18.19
C ASN A 98 12.98 -18.81 -18.28
N THR A 99 11.81 -19.00 -17.69
CA THR A 99 10.69 -18.04 -17.71
C THR A 99 11.10 -16.64 -17.26
N PHE A 100 12.07 -16.53 -16.35
CA PHE A 100 12.54 -15.26 -15.82
C PHE A 100 13.79 -14.71 -16.51
N ALA A 101 14.31 -15.38 -17.55
CA ALA A 101 15.59 -15.00 -18.15
C ALA A 101 15.61 -13.56 -18.68
N GLY A 102 14.54 -13.12 -19.34
CA GLY A 102 14.42 -11.75 -19.86
C GLY A 102 14.41 -10.70 -18.73
N TYR A 103 13.60 -10.92 -17.70
CA TYR A 103 13.49 -10.04 -16.53
C TYR A 103 14.82 -9.94 -15.75
N ILE A 104 15.47 -11.09 -15.52
CA ILE A 104 16.77 -11.15 -14.83
C ILE A 104 17.83 -10.43 -15.65
N THR A 105 17.82 -10.60 -16.99
CA THR A 105 18.77 -9.92 -17.89
C THR A 105 18.58 -8.40 -17.78
N TYR A 106 17.35 -7.92 -17.90
CA TYR A 106 17.05 -6.49 -17.82
C TYR A 106 17.48 -5.90 -16.47
N CYS A 107 17.03 -6.46 -15.35
CA CYS A 107 17.39 -5.96 -14.02
C CYS A 107 18.90 -6.00 -13.75
N SER A 108 19.60 -7.01 -14.27
CA SER A 108 21.05 -7.10 -14.15
C SER A 108 21.78 -6.02 -14.97
N GLN A 109 21.30 -5.73 -16.19
CA GLN A 109 21.84 -4.67 -17.04
C GLN A 109 21.60 -3.27 -16.45
N GLN A 110 20.49 -3.08 -15.76
CA GLN A 110 20.18 -1.83 -15.04
C GLN A 110 20.93 -1.73 -13.69
N GLY A 111 21.69 -2.75 -13.27
CA GLY A 111 22.39 -2.74 -11.99
C GLY A 111 21.51 -2.92 -10.76
N ILE A 112 20.20 -3.22 -10.95
CA ILE A 112 19.24 -3.40 -9.87
C ILE A 112 19.50 -4.71 -9.12
N ILE A 113 19.88 -5.76 -9.84
CA ILE A 113 20.21 -7.06 -9.25
C ILE A 113 21.63 -7.50 -9.61
N SER A 114 22.17 -8.38 -8.80
CA SER A 114 23.44 -9.08 -9.07
C SER A 114 23.31 -10.57 -8.73
N GLY A 115 24.16 -11.39 -9.37
CA GLY A 115 24.32 -12.79 -9.04
C GLY A 115 25.23 -13.01 -7.83
N TYR A 116 25.42 -14.28 -7.50
CA TYR A 116 26.35 -14.73 -6.49
C TYR A 116 27.79 -14.82 -7.05
N ALA A 117 28.77 -14.86 -6.15
CA ALA A 117 30.18 -14.96 -6.52
C ALA A 117 30.52 -16.21 -7.33
N ASP A 118 29.71 -17.26 -7.23
CA ASP A 118 29.85 -18.51 -8.02
C ASP A 118 29.32 -18.39 -9.45
N GLY A 119 28.78 -17.23 -9.83
CA GLY A 119 28.21 -16.94 -11.15
C GLY A 119 26.76 -17.44 -11.33
N THR A 120 26.09 -17.81 -10.25
CA THR A 120 24.66 -18.20 -10.26
C THR A 120 23.77 -17.03 -9.86
N PHE A 121 22.47 -17.09 -10.22
CA PHE A 121 21.43 -16.15 -9.76
C PHE A 121 20.46 -16.78 -8.79
N ARG A 122 20.19 -18.08 -8.94
CA ARG A 122 19.23 -18.87 -8.16
C ARG A 122 17.80 -18.36 -8.30
N PRO A 123 17.19 -18.41 -9.49
CA PRO A 123 15.87 -17.78 -9.76
C PRO A 123 14.74 -18.33 -8.90
N THR A 124 14.83 -19.60 -8.47
CA THR A 124 13.85 -20.25 -7.57
C THR A 124 14.18 -20.10 -6.08
N GLY A 125 15.33 -19.49 -5.77
CA GLY A 125 15.73 -19.23 -4.39
C GLY A 125 14.83 -18.17 -3.75
N THR A 126 14.60 -18.29 -2.45
CA THR A 126 13.82 -17.31 -1.68
C THR A 126 14.54 -15.95 -1.61
N LEU A 127 13.78 -14.88 -1.56
CA LEU A 127 14.28 -13.52 -1.45
C LEU A 127 14.00 -12.98 -0.04
N SER A 128 15.02 -12.41 0.61
CA SER A 128 14.81 -11.71 1.89
C SER A 128 14.24 -10.30 1.69
N GLY A 129 13.57 -9.77 2.72
CA GLY A 129 13.08 -8.39 2.73
C GLY A 129 14.18 -7.39 2.39
N ASN A 130 15.37 -7.49 3.02
CA ASN A 130 16.53 -6.65 2.68
C ASN A 130 16.87 -6.67 1.18
N ALA A 131 16.82 -7.84 0.57
CA ALA A 131 17.17 -7.96 -0.85
C ALA A 131 16.09 -7.40 -1.76
N PHE A 132 14.82 -7.51 -1.37
CA PHE A 132 13.72 -6.91 -2.11
C PHE A 132 13.71 -5.38 -1.99
N MET A 133 13.88 -4.83 -0.76
CA MET A 133 14.04 -3.39 -0.55
C MET A 133 15.20 -2.82 -1.38
N LYS A 134 16.32 -3.51 -1.47
CA LYS A 134 17.42 -3.10 -2.35
C LYS A 134 17.00 -3.02 -3.83
N MET A 135 16.16 -3.94 -4.30
CA MET A 135 15.66 -3.92 -5.68
C MET A 135 14.72 -2.74 -5.92
N LEU A 136 13.83 -2.43 -4.97
CA LEU A 136 12.93 -1.28 -5.02
C LEU A 136 13.71 0.04 -5.02
N LEU A 137 14.69 0.20 -4.12
CA LEU A 137 15.58 1.36 -4.10
C LEU A 137 16.33 1.53 -5.45
N GLY A 138 16.81 0.44 -6.04
CA GLY A 138 17.42 0.47 -7.35
C GLY A 138 16.45 0.93 -8.46
N ALA A 139 15.18 0.53 -8.37
CA ALA A 139 14.12 0.98 -9.30
C ALA A 139 13.77 2.47 -9.11
N LEU A 140 13.83 2.98 -7.87
CA LEU A 140 13.68 4.41 -7.56
C LEU A 140 14.84 5.27 -8.05
N GLY A 141 15.96 4.67 -8.47
CA GLY A 141 17.13 5.37 -8.99
C GLY A 141 18.34 5.38 -8.06
N TYR A 142 18.27 4.79 -6.86
CA TYR A 142 19.40 4.74 -5.94
C TYR A 142 20.55 3.90 -6.48
N ASP A 143 21.76 4.49 -6.55
CA ASP A 143 22.99 3.81 -6.99
C ASP A 143 23.60 3.00 -5.85
N SER A 144 23.57 1.67 -5.98
CA SER A 144 24.06 0.74 -4.96
C SER A 144 25.52 0.97 -4.55
N SER A 145 26.36 1.53 -5.44
CA SER A 145 27.78 1.77 -5.17
C SER A 145 28.00 3.07 -4.38
N ILE A 146 27.13 4.05 -4.58
CA ILE A 146 27.19 5.36 -3.90
C ILE A 146 26.56 5.25 -2.51
N GLU A 147 25.40 4.59 -2.41
CA GLU A 147 24.61 4.49 -1.17
C GLU A 147 25.09 3.39 -0.22
N GLY A 148 26.16 2.68 -0.58
CA GLY A 148 26.74 1.63 0.29
C GLY A 148 25.87 0.35 0.34
N TYR A 149 25.10 0.06 -0.71
CA TYR A 149 24.30 -1.18 -0.79
C TYR A 149 25.12 -2.38 -1.27
N THR A 150 26.44 -2.30 -1.07
CA THR A 150 27.43 -3.34 -1.38
C THR A 150 28.36 -3.55 -0.19
N GLY A 151 29.10 -4.68 -0.18
CA GLY A 151 30.04 -4.99 0.91
C GLY A 151 29.34 -5.56 2.15
N ALA A 152 30.03 -5.58 3.30
CA ALA A 152 29.62 -6.32 4.49
C ALA A 152 28.36 -5.74 5.18
N ASN A 153 28.16 -4.44 5.12
CA ASN A 153 27.09 -3.73 5.84
C ASN A 153 25.92 -3.29 4.94
N TRP A 154 25.85 -3.81 3.73
CA TRP A 154 24.86 -3.39 2.73
C TRP A 154 23.41 -3.45 3.24
N GLN A 155 23.09 -4.44 4.07
CA GLN A 155 21.73 -4.62 4.60
C GLN A 155 21.33 -3.45 5.50
N VAL A 156 22.24 -2.98 6.34
CA VAL A 156 21.98 -1.84 7.23
C VAL A 156 21.72 -0.56 6.43
N SER A 157 22.54 -0.30 5.40
CA SER A 157 22.35 0.85 4.52
C SER A 157 21.03 0.80 3.77
N VAL A 158 20.68 -0.36 3.25
CA VAL A 158 19.40 -0.59 2.53
C VAL A 158 18.22 -0.33 3.45
N ILE A 159 18.18 -0.97 4.64
CA ILE A 159 17.04 -0.81 5.55
C ILE A 159 16.90 0.61 6.03
N LYS A 160 18.01 1.24 6.43
CA LYS A 160 17.96 2.64 6.86
C LYS A 160 17.34 3.55 5.79
N GLN A 161 17.66 3.34 4.52
CA GLN A 161 17.10 4.14 3.44
C GLN A 161 15.65 3.75 3.15
N ALA A 162 15.35 2.45 3.07
CA ALA A 162 14.02 1.94 2.76
C ALA A 162 12.98 2.39 3.80
N SER A 163 13.25 2.16 5.09
CA SER A 163 12.37 2.63 6.17
C SER A 163 12.34 4.17 6.28
N GLY A 164 13.46 4.84 5.95
CA GLY A 164 13.53 6.30 5.97
C GLY A 164 12.68 7.01 4.89
N ILE A 165 12.22 6.28 3.88
CA ILE A 165 11.31 6.76 2.83
C ILE A 165 9.98 6.01 2.82
N GLY A 166 9.66 5.28 3.89
CA GLY A 166 8.37 4.63 4.09
C GLY A 166 8.12 3.38 3.24
N LEU A 167 9.17 2.69 2.71
CA LEU A 167 8.91 1.48 1.90
C LEU A 167 8.32 0.32 2.70
N ASP A 168 8.52 0.28 4.01
CA ASP A 168 7.98 -0.74 4.93
C ASP A 168 6.75 -0.26 5.73
N ASP A 169 6.24 0.93 5.45
CA ASP A 169 5.05 1.46 6.11
C ASP A 169 3.86 0.48 5.98
N GLY A 170 3.08 0.38 7.05
CA GLY A 170 1.98 -0.59 7.16
C GLY A 170 2.43 -2.01 7.54
N ASN A 171 3.73 -2.27 7.76
CA ASN A 171 4.23 -3.54 8.28
C ASN A 171 5.13 -3.33 9.52
N ASP A 172 4.51 -3.16 10.69
CA ASP A 172 5.22 -2.99 11.97
C ASP A 172 6.07 -4.21 12.37
N GLU A 173 5.78 -5.38 11.78
CA GLU A 173 6.52 -6.62 12.02
C GLU A 173 7.65 -6.87 11.00
N PHE A 174 8.02 -5.87 10.20
CA PHE A 174 9.04 -6.02 9.18
C PHE A 174 10.37 -6.54 9.76
N VAL A 175 10.85 -7.65 9.24
CA VAL A 175 12.16 -8.22 9.55
C VAL A 175 12.92 -8.49 8.25
N GLY A 176 13.80 -7.58 7.89
CA GLY A 176 14.50 -7.60 6.61
C GLY A 176 15.30 -8.89 6.29
N SER A 177 15.67 -9.69 7.29
CA SER A 177 16.35 -10.99 7.08
C SER A 177 15.40 -12.15 6.79
N LYS A 178 14.10 -12.03 7.07
CA LYS A 178 13.10 -13.04 6.71
C LYS A 178 12.84 -13.04 5.20
N ALA A 179 12.35 -14.16 4.70
CA ALA A 179 11.86 -14.25 3.34
C ALA A 179 10.60 -13.36 3.19
N VAL A 180 10.55 -12.57 2.13
CA VAL A 180 9.40 -11.71 1.83
C VAL A 180 8.27 -12.57 1.25
N THR A 181 7.05 -12.35 1.72
CA THR A 181 5.84 -12.97 1.17
C THR A 181 5.31 -12.20 -0.04
N ARG A 182 4.33 -12.76 -0.75
CA ARG A 182 3.74 -12.10 -1.92
C ARG A 182 2.95 -10.85 -1.56
N GLN A 183 2.18 -10.88 -0.46
CA GLN A 183 1.46 -9.69 0.01
C GLN A 183 2.40 -8.61 0.57
N GLU A 184 3.46 -8.98 1.29
CA GLU A 184 4.48 -8.01 1.70
C GLU A 184 5.19 -7.38 0.49
N ALA A 185 5.47 -8.15 -0.54
CA ALA A 185 6.05 -7.61 -1.78
C ALA A 185 5.10 -6.64 -2.49
N ALA A 186 3.80 -6.91 -2.47
CA ALA A 186 2.79 -5.98 -2.98
C ALA A 186 2.73 -4.69 -2.15
N LEU A 187 2.75 -4.79 -0.81
CA LEU A 187 2.79 -3.64 0.09
C LEU A 187 4.00 -2.74 -0.19
N TYR A 188 5.20 -3.33 -0.24
CA TYR A 188 6.43 -2.54 -0.45
C TYR A 188 6.50 -1.94 -1.86
N ALA A 189 5.96 -2.63 -2.87
CA ALA A 189 5.83 -2.08 -4.22
C ALA A 189 4.78 -0.95 -4.28
N PHE A 190 3.69 -1.06 -3.54
CA PHE A 190 2.67 -0.03 -3.39
C PHE A 190 3.24 1.23 -2.72
N ASN A 191 3.96 1.08 -1.62
CA ASN A 191 4.63 2.20 -0.96
C ASN A 191 5.65 2.87 -1.89
N MET A 192 6.35 2.06 -2.72
CA MET A 192 7.28 2.61 -3.72
C MET A 192 6.58 3.48 -4.76
N LEU A 193 5.31 3.22 -5.13
CA LEU A 193 4.59 4.10 -6.08
C LEU A 193 4.54 5.54 -5.58
N GLN A 194 4.41 5.75 -4.28
CA GLN A 194 4.28 7.05 -3.63
C GLN A 194 5.65 7.64 -3.22
N ALA A 195 6.74 6.89 -3.38
CA ALA A 195 8.07 7.35 -3.01
C ALA A 195 8.70 8.24 -4.10
N THR A 196 9.38 9.31 -3.66
CA THR A 196 10.11 10.21 -4.55
C THR A 196 11.29 9.50 -5.22
N MET A 197 11.42 9.68 -6.52
CA MET A 197 12.54 9.18 -7.31
C MET A 197 13.79 10.00 -7.10
N VAL A 198 14.94 9.37 -7.28
CA VAL A 198 16.24 10.03 -7.16
C VAL A 198 17.08 9.85 -8.43
N GLU A 199 17.97 10.80 -8.64
CA GLU A 199 19.01 10.75 -9.66
C GLU A 199 20.34 11.27 -9.11
N TYR A 200 21.40 11.11 -9.87
CA TYR A 200 22.74 11.55 -9.48
C TYR A 200 23.32 12.48 -10.55
N ASP A 201 23.95 13.55 -10.08
CA ASP A 201 24.74 14.40 -10.97
C ASP A 201 25.84 13.59 -11.63
N LYS A 202 26.13 13.90 -12.91
CA LYS A 202 27.20 13.22 -13.63
C LYS A 202 28.53 13.47 -12.91
N LYS A 203 29.33 12.40 -12.80
CA LYS A 203 30.75 12.55 -12.40
C LYS A 203 31.49 13.35 -13.46
N ASP A 204 31.84 14.59 -13.15
CA ASP A 204 32.72 15.38 -13.99
C ASP A 204 34.17 15.12 -13.58
N THR A 205 34.97 14.78 -14.55
CA THR A 205 36.41 14.73 -14.39
C THR A 205 36.97 16.03 -14.93
N ILE A 206 37.41 16.90 -14.05
CA ILE A 206 38.06 18.16 -14.41
C ILE A 206 39.57 17.90 -14.46
N VAL A 207 40.19 18.07 -15.61
CA VAL A 207 41.64 17.97 -15.78
C VAL A 207 42.20 19.37 -15.92
N VAL A 208 43.03 19.78 -14.97
CA VAL A 208 43.73 21.05 -14.97
C VAL A 208 45.25 20.77 -14.94
N GLY A 209 45.90 20.78 -16.06
CA GLY A 209 47.28 20.34 -16.21
C GLY A 209 47.41 18.84 -15.85
N ASP A 210 48.31 18.52 -14.93
CA ASP A 210 48.50 17.14 -14.44
C ASP A 210 47.59 16.75 -13.28
N ILE A 211 46.67 17.62 -12.89
CA ILE A 211 45.74 17.38 -11.78
C ILE A 211 44.39 16.91 -12.34
N THR A 212 43.99 15.72 -11.94
CA THR A 212 42.64 15.17 -12.22
C THR A 212 41.79 15.33 -10.97
N ILE A 213 40.73 16.14 -11.06
CA ILE A 213 39.72 16.31 -9.98
C ILE A 213 38.49 15.51 -10.42
N ASN A 214 38.18 14.45 -9.68
CA ASN A 214 36.93 13.74 -9.86
C ASN A 214 35.90 14.33 -8.89
N THR A 215 34.79 14.83 -9.40
CA THR A 215 33.66 15.24 -8.56
C THR A 215 32.94 13.99 -8.04
N THR A 216 32.51 14.00 -6.79
CA THR A 216 31.62 12.97 -6.24
C THR A 216 30.22 13.21 -6.80
N SER A 217 29.57 12.15 -7.29
CA SER A 217 28.15 12.23 -7.65
C SER A 217 27.33 12.54 -6.40
N THR A 218 26.50 13.55 -6.48
CA THR A 218 25.57 13.93 -5.40
C THR A 218 24.17 13.46 -5.77
N ARG A 219 23.51 12.80 -4.85
CA ARG A 219 22.10 12.43 -5.00
C ARG A 219 21.22 13.68 -4.91
N LYS A 220 20.22 13.72 -5.74
CA LYS A 220 19.13 14.71 -5.72
C LYS A 220 17.82 14.03 -6.06
N ASP A 221 16.74 14.62 -5.59
CA ASP A 221 15.39 14.19 -5.94
C ASP A 221 15.09 14.56 -7.39
N VAL A 222 14.29 13.73 -8.08
CA VAL A 222 13.85 14.03 -9.45
C VAL A 222 12.72 15.04 -9.36
N GLU A 223 12.87 16.16 -10.07
CA GLU A 223 11.85 17.20 -10.12
C GLU A 223 10.83 16.93 -11.24
N ASN A 224 9.56 17.15 -10.93
CA ASN A 224 8.48 17.20 -11.91
C ASN A 224 8.41 18.60 -12.52
N ASN A 225 8.97 18.77 -13.72
CA ASN A 225 9.02 20.06 -14.41
C ASN A 225 7.70 20.48 -15.06
N THR A 226 6.67 19.65 -15.01
CA THR A 226 5.41 19.92 -15.72
C THR A 226 4.45 20.79 -14.93
N ASN A 227 4.73 21.06 -13.68
CA ASN A 227 3.85 21.83 -12.77
C ASN A 227 2.41 21.28 -12.70
N THR A 228 2.25 20.02 -13.08
CA THR A 228 1.02 19.27 -12.88
C THR A 228 1.18 18.53 -11.56
N ASP A 229 0.28 18.82 -10.68
CA ASP A 229 0.11 18.07 -9.45
C ASP A 229 0.03 16.61 -9.81
N GLY A 230 0.85 15.79 -9.19
CA GLY A 230 0.86 14.38 -9.48
C GLY A 230 -0.44 13.77 -8.99
N ASN A 231 -0.96 12.82 -9.76
CA ASN A 231 -2.24 12.19 -9.46
C ASN A 231 -2.20 11.30 -8.20
N ILE A 232 -1.04 11.16 -7.56
CA ILE A 232 -0.84 10.30 -6.38
C ILE A 232 -0.20 11.02 -5.19
N ASP A 233 0.11 12.31 -5.31
CA ASP A 233 0.75 13.11 -4.25
C ASP A 233 -0.19 13.42 -3.08
N GLY A 234 -1.49 13.31 -3.27
CA GLY A 234 -2.46 13.81 -2.33
C GLY A 234 -2.28 15.32 -2.13
N GLU A 235 -2.23 15.77 -0.87
CA GLU A 235 -2.10 17.20 -0.53
C GLU A 235 -0.67 17.77 -0.65
N ARG A 236 0.30 17.01 -1.11
CA ARG A 236 1.66 17.51 -1.38
C ARG A 236 1.76 18.32 -2.66
N ASP A 237 0.67 18.88 -3.08
CA ASP A 237 0.54 19.76 -4.22
C ASP A 237 1.63 20.83 -4.24
N GLY A 238 2.41 20.86 -5.32
CA GLY A 238 3.37 21.90 -5.61
C GLY A 238 4.75 21.71 -5.04
N ASP A 239 5.11 20.56 -4.48
CA ASP A 239 6.49 20.26 -4.07
C ASP A 239 7.43 20.03 -5.26
N LYS A 240 6.88 19.79 -6.46
CA LYS A 240 7.61 19.53 -7.71
C LYS A 240 8.48 18.29 -7.70
N LEU A 241 8.26 17.38 -6.80
CA LEU A 241 8.96 16.11 -6.75
C LEU A 241 8.25 15.07 -7.64
N MET A 242 9.00 14.14 -8.19
CA MET A 242 8.48 13.08 -9.06
C MET A 242 8.37 11.78 -8.28
N GLN A 243 7.16 11.34 -7.95
CA GLN A 243 6.92 10.02 -7.40
C GLN A 243 7.05 8.94 -8.48
N PHE A 244 7.36 7.71 -8.04
CA PHE A 244 7.53 6.60 -8.97
C PHE A 244 6.26 6.32 -9.80
N GLY A 245 5.10 6.33 -9.14
CA GLY A 245 3.81 6.10 -9.78
C GLY A 245 3.50 7.13 -10.86
N GLU A 246 3.73 8.40 -10.60
CA GLU A 246 3.53 9.49 -11.56
C GLU A 246 4.36 9.33 -12.84
N LYS A 247 5.56 8.81 -12.70
CA LYS A 247 6.44 8.60 -13.84
C LYS A 247 6.01 7.40 -14.69
N TYR A 248 5.64 6.31 -14.06
CA TYR A 248 5.47 5.02 -14.73
C TYR A 248 4.00 4.59 -14.91
N PHE A 249 3.08 5.15 -14.11
CA PHE A 249 1.65 4.83 -14.10
C PHE A 249 0.83 6.13 -14.13
N LYS A 250 0.93 6.87 -15.24
CA LYS A 250 0.36 8.23 -15.38
C LYS A 250 -1.16 8.30 -15.24
N ASP A 251 -1.85 7.18 -15.45
CA ASP A 251 -3.30 7.08 -15.35
C ASP A 251 -3.73 6.53 -13.99
N LEU A 252 -2.80 6.39 -13.02
CA LEU A 252 -3.10 6.06 -11.64
C LEU A 252 -3.41 7.35 -10.88
N GLU A 253 -4.55 7.38 -10.21
CA GLU A 253 -5.01 8.51 -9.40
C GLU A 253 -5.30 8.05 -7.97
N LYS A 254 -4.89 8.86 -7.00
CA LYS A 254 -5.25 8.78 -5.59
C LYS A 254 -6.19 9.93 -5.26
N LYS A 255 -7.35 9.65 -4.68
CA LYS A 255 -8.37 10.65 -4.35
C LYS A 255 -8.83 10.47 -2.92
N ASP A 256 -9.10 11.57 -2.25
CA ASP A 256 -9.84 11.55 -1.00
C ASP A 256 -11.30 11.17 -1.28
N ASP A 257 -11.83 10.31 -0.46
CA ASP A 257 -13.22 9.82 -0.56
C ASP A 257 -13.76 9.54 0.85
N THR A 258 -14.97 9.09 0.91
CA THR A 258 -15.62 8.63 2.15
C THR A 258 -16.20 7.25 1.89
N ASP A 259 -15.98 6.32 2.78
CA ASP A 259 -16.57 4.99 2.65
C ASP A 259 -18.06 5.00 3.07
N ILE A 260 -18.72 3.86 2.87
CA ILE A 260 -20.16 3.70 3.19
C ILE A 260 -20.51 3.88 4.67
N PHE A 261 -19.51 3.92 5.56
CA PHE A 261 -19.69 4.16 6.99
C PHE A 261 -19.47 5.63 7.38
N GLY A 262 -19.05 6.47 6.44
CA GLY A 262 -18.71 7.88 6.69
C GLY A 262 -17.26 8.09 7.12
N ARG A 263 -16.39 7.06 7.01
CA ARG A 263 -14.98 7.17 7.35
C ARG A 263 -14.21 7.85 6.23
N PRO A 264 -13.31 8.80 6.54
CA PRO A 264 -12.33 9.28 5.57
C PRO A 264 -11.60 8.11 4.92
N SER A 265 -11.46 8.15 3.62
CA SER A 265 -11.00 7.01 2.83
C SER A 265 -10.15 7.46 1.66
N THR A 266 -9.26 6.60 1.23
CA THR A 266 -8.50 6.76 -0.01
C THR A 266 -9.15 5.96 -1.12
N LYS A 267 -9.47 6.63 -2.24
CA LYS A 267 -9.96 5.99 -3.45
C LYS A 267 -8.87 5.95 -4.51
N TRP A 268 -8.61 4.76 -5.03
CA TRP A 268 -7.71 4.55 -6.14
C TRP A 268 -8.47 4.34 -7.46
N VAL A 269 -8.00 5.00 -8.51
CA VAL A 269 -8.54 4.90 -9.87
C VAL A 269 -7.38 4.63 -10.83
N TYR A 270 -7.55 3.71 -11.78
CA TYR A 270 -6.55 3.43 -12.80
C TYR A 270 -7.20 3.30 -14.18
N ASP A 271 -6.70 4.06 -15.17
CA ASP A 271 -7.22 4.14 -16.54
C ASP A 271 -8.74 4.45 -16.61
N GLY A 272 -9.22 5.22 -15.60
CA GLY A 272 -10.61 5.61 -15.45
C GLY A 272 -11.51 4.60 -14.73
N ASP A 273 -11.00 3.43 -14.40
CA ASP A 273 -11.73 2.41 -13.64
C ASP A 273 -11.42 2.49 -12.14
N ASP A 274 -12.45 2.38 -11.30
CA ASP A 274 -12.30 2.34 -9.85
C ASP A 274 -11.55 1.06 -9.43
N VAL A 275 -10.42 1.21 -8.76
CA VAL A 275 -9.67 0.09 -8.15
C VAL A 275 -10.27 -0.27 -6.80
N GLY A 276 -10.52 0.72 -5.95
CA GLY A 276 -11.13 0.52 -4.64
C GLY A 276 -11.11 1.79 -3.79
N THR A 277 -11.95 1.78 -2.74
CA THR A 277 -11.99 2.79 -1.69
C THR A 277 -11.64 2.11 -0.37
N TYR A 278 -10.63 2.62 0.32
CA TYR A 278 -10.06 2.02 1.53
C TYR A 278 -10.10 3.04 2.67
N ALA A 279 -10.75 2.66 3.77
CA ALA A 279 -10.85 3.53 4.94
C ALA A 279 -9.47 3.82 5.51
N ASN A 280 -9.22 5.08 5.85
CA ASN A 280 -8.02 5.48 6.55
C ASN A 280 -8.02 4.86 7.96
N GLU A 281 -6.85 4.74 8.56
CA GLU A 281 -6.74 4.35 9.96
C GLU A 281 -7.28 5.47 10.85
N ALA A 282 -8.05 5.11 11.88
CA ALA A 282 -8.58 6.09 12.82
C ALA A 282 -7.47 6.57 13.77
N ASP A 283 -7.39 7.87 14.01
CA ASP A 283 -6.42 8.46 14.95
C ASP A 283 -6.73 8.07 16.41
N ALA A 284 -8.02 7.89 16.72
CA ALA A 284 -8.44 7.36 18.00
C ALA A 284 -9.65 6.42 17.86
N THR A 285 -9.64 5.34 18.63
CA THR A 285 -10.73 4.36 18.65
C THR A 285 -11.12 4.04 20.09
N TYR A 286 -12.43 4.04 20.39
CA TYR A 286 -12.96 3.64 21.68
C TYR A 286 -14.14 2.69 21.52
N VAL A 287 -14.11 1.57 22.26
CA VAL A 287 -15.24 0.66 22.39
C VAL A 287 -16.04 1.04 23.61
N VAL A 288 -17.30 1.40 23.42
CA VAL A 288 -18.17 1.90 24.49
C VAL A 288 -18.44 0.81 25.53
N GLU A 289 -18.10 1.09 26.78
CA GLU A 289 -18.32 0.20 27.93
C GLU A 289 -19.49 0.66 28.83
N ASP A 290 -19.98 1.89 28.66
CA ASP A 290 -21.05 2.53 29.44
C ASP A 290 -22.01 3.26 28.50
N ASP A 291 -23.30 3.02 28.58
CA ASP A 291 -24.35 3.57 27.72
C ASP A 291 -25.02 4.85 28.26
N ASP A 292 -24.54 5.40 29.38
CA ASP A 292 -25.05 6.65 29.96
C ASP A 292 -24.40 7.91 29.37
N MET A 293 -23.76 7.83 28.16
CA MET A 293 -23.04 8.91 27.50
C MET A 293 -23.57 9.19 26.11
N ASP A 294 -23.26 10.41 25.61
CA ASP A 294 -23.33 10.74 24.21
C ASP A 294 -21.94 10.63 23.53
N VAL A 295 -21.92 10.60 22.20
CA VAL A 295 -20.68 10.46 21.43
C VAL A 295 -19.73 11.64 21.67
N GLY A 296 -20.22 12.87 21.84
CA GLY A 296 -19.41 14.03 22.15
C GLY A 296 -18.68 13.89 23.51
N GLN A 297 -19.32 13.25 24.50
CA GLN A 297 -18.68 12.92 25.78
C GLN A 297 -17.57 11.88 25.61
N VAL A 298 -17.75 10.89 24.73
CA VAL A 298 -16.69 9.93 24.39
C VAL A 298 -15.50 10.66 23.78
N VAL A 299 -15.74 11.53 22.82
CA VAL A 299 -14.70 12.27 22.11
C VAL A 299 -13.94 13.24 23.04
N THR A 300 -14.64 13.94 23.95
CA THR A 300 -14.03 15.00 24.76
C THR A 300 -13.50 14.53 26.13
N SER A 301 -13.91 13.38 26.61
CA SER A 301 -13.47 12.88 27.92
C SER A 301 -11.99 12.49 27.92
N SER A 302 -11.25 12.99 28.92
CA SER A 302 -9.86 12.60 29.16
C SER A 302 -9.66 11.12 29.53
N SER A 303 -10.73 10.41 29.83
CA SER A 303 -10.72 8.97 30.09
C SER A 303 -10.84 8.14 28.81
N TYR A 304 -11.18 8.75 27.68
CA TYR A 304 -11.43 8.08 26.41
C TYR A 304 -10.55 8.68 25.31
N MET A 305 -11.06 9.60 24.46
CA MET A 305 -10.31 10.14 23.31
C MET A 305 -9.58 11.45 23.61
N ASN A 306 -10.07 12.26 24.57
CA ASN A 306 -9.41 13.47 25.09
C ASN A 306 -9.26 14.65 24.09
N TYR A 307 -10.15 14.77 23.12
CA TYR A 307 -10.18 15.97 22.25
C TYR A 307 -10.80 17.16 22.97
N SER A 308 -10.51 18.37 22.47
CA SER A 308 -11.11 19.59 23.05
C SER A 308 -12.60 19.72 22.69
N ASN A 309 -13.36 20.47 23.54
CA ASN A 309 -14.76 20.74 23.25
C ASN A 309 -14.99 21.57 21.98
N SER A 310 -14.00 22.38 21.55
CA SER A 310 -14.07 23.15 20.32
C SER A 310 -13.96 22.25 19.09
N GLU A 311 -13.01 21.33 19.08
CA GLU A 311 -12.82 20.36 18.02
C GLU A 311 -14.04 19.46 17.88
N ALA A 312 -14.47 18.84 18.97
CA ALA A 312 -15.64 17.97 18.97
C ALA A 312 -16.94 18.66 18.52
N LYS A 313 -17.03 19.98 18.68
CA LYS A 313 -18.21 20.75 18.23
C LYS A 313 -18.24 20.93 16.72
N ASP A 314 -17.09 21.09 16.11
CA ASP A 314 -16.96 21.42 14.68
C ASP A 314 -16.83 20.15 13.82
N ALA A 315 -16.58 18.99 14.44
CA ALA A 315 -16.51 17.68 13.78
C ALA A 315 -17.86 17.22 13.22
N LYS A 316 -17.81 16.41 12.17
CA LYS A 316 -18.97 15.68 11.63
C LYS A 316 -19.10 14.34 12.34
N TYR A 317 -20.34 13.92 12.57
CA TYR A 317 -20.64 12.67 13.27
C TYR A 317 -21.52 11.78 12.40
N PHE A 318 -21.18 10.52 12.25
CA PHE A 318 -21.93 9.53 11.49
C PHE A 318 -22.28 8.31 12.34
N LEU A 319 -23.46 7.74 12.13
CA LEU A 319 -23.89 6.51 12.81
C LEU A 319 -24.28 5.45 11.77
N ASN A 320 -23.47 4.41 11.63
CA ASN A 320 -23.70 3.28 10.72
C ASN A 320 -23.85 3.63 9.24
N GLY A 321 -23.35 4.79 8.80
CA GLY A 321 -23.38 5.15 7.37
C GLY A 321 -23.15 6.62 7.15
N ASP A 322 -22.60 6.96 6.00
CA ASP A 322 -22.35 8.31 5.52
C ASP A 322 -23.64 9.10 5.22
N ASP A 323 -24.74 8.37 4.96
CA ASP A 323 -26.09 8.93 4.77
C ASP A 323 -26.80 9.25 6.10
N ASN A 324 -26.19 8.94 7.24
CA ASN A 324 -26.76 9.11 8.57
C ASN A 324 -25.91 10.01 9.47
N GLU A 325 -25.78 11.31 9.07
CA GLU A 325 -25.14 12.31 9.91
C GLU A 325 -25.99 12.58 11.18
N VAL A 326 -25.33 12.47 12.33
CA VAL A 326 -25.93 12.66 13.65
C VAL A 326 -25.29 13.85 14.38
N LYS A 327 -25.76 14.17 15.56
CA LYS A 327 -25.17 15.21 16.39
C LYS A 327 -24.23 14.62 17.42
N SER A 328 -23.31 15.44 17.94
CA SER A 328 -22.44 15.03 19.06
C SER A 328 -23.24 14.59 20.33
N SER A 329 -24.53 14.96 20.42
CA SER A 329 -25.43 14.52 21.48
C SER A 329 -26.13 13.18 21.22
N GLU A 330 -25.76 12.45 20.16
CA GLU A 330 -26.26 11.10 19.89
C GLU A 330 -25.79 10.17 20.99
N LEU A 331 -26.74 9.36 21.52
CA LEU A 331 -26.43 8.40 22.59
C LEU A 331 -25.68 7.21 22.01
N VAL A 332 -24.62 6.81 22.69
CA VAL A 332 -23.90 5.58 22.40
C VAL A 332 -24.46 4.41 23.20
N ALA A 333 -24.27 3.21 22.71
CA ALA A 333 -24.66 1.97 23.38
C ALA A 333 -23.42 1.13 23.73
N VAL A 334 -23.52 0.32 24.76
CA VAL A 334 -22.44 -0.62 25.13
C VAL A 334 -22.13 -1.53 23.95
N GLY A 335 -20.86 -1.54 23.53
CA GLY A 335 -20.36 -2.29 22.38
C GLY A 335 -20.31 -1.48 21.08
N ASP A 336 -20.84 -0.24 21.05
CA ASP A 336 -20.58 0.66 19.93
C ASP A 336 -19.08 0.94 19.82
N ILE A 337 -18.59 1.10 18.60
CA ILE A 337 -17.22 1.50 18.31
C ILE A 337 -17.27 2.94 17.83
N VAL A 338 -16.52 3.80 18.48
CA VAL A 338 -16.35 5.21 18.12
C VAL A 338 -14.96 5.38 17.57
N GLU A 339 -14.86 5.88 16.34
CA GLU A 339 -13.61 6.16 15.62
C GLU A 339 -13.53 7.66 15.37
N ALA A 340 -12.41 8.29 15.67
CA ALA A 340 -12.16 9.71 15.40
C ALA A 340 -11.03 9.85 14.40
N TYR A 341 -11.19 10.78 13.46
CA TYR A 341 -10.25 11.08 12.40
C TYR A 341 -9.87 12.55 12.46
N GLU A 342 -8.56 12.81 12.47
CA GLU A 342 -7.98 14.14 12.56
C GLU A 342 -7.71 14.71 11.16
N ASN A 343 -7.71 16.03 11.08
CA ASN A 343 -7.17 16.75 9.94
C ASN A 343 -5.65 16.96 10.11
N ASP A 344 -4.99 17.59 9.13
CA ASP A 344 -3.55 17.84 9.13
C ASP A 344 -3.05 18.69 10.30
N ASN A 345 -3.95 19.41 10.99
CA ASN A 345 -3.60 20.20 12.16
C ASN A 345 -3.70 19.41 13.48
N GLY A 346 -4.18 18.17 13.42
CA GLY A 346 -4.47 17.33 14.58
C GLY A 346 -5.80 17.66 15.27
N ASP A 347 -6.70 18.36 14.58
CA ASP A 347 -8.05 18.63 15.07
C ASP A 347 -8.99 17.52 14.59
N VAL A 348 -9.86 16.98 15.46
CA VAL A 348 -10.85 15.99 15.03
C VAL A 348 -11.84 16.60 14.03
N GLU A 349 -11.93 16.02 12.85
CA GLU A 349 -12.80 16.46 11.77
C GLU A 349 -14.01 15.54 11.57
N THR A 350 -13.81 14.24 11.70
CA THR A 350 -14.86 13.24 11.49
C THR A 350 -14.88 12.24 12.63
N VAL A 351 -16.08 11.89 13.07
CA VAL A 351 -16.32 10.85 14.09
C VAL A 351 -17.34 9.87 13.56
N VAL A 352 -17.00 8.60 13.56
CA VAL A 352 -17.87 7.52 13.08
C VAL A 352 -18.25 6.61 14.25
N VAL A 353 -19.53 6.34 14.40
CA VAL A 353 -20.05 5.39 15.37
C VAL A 353 -20.56 4.16 14.64
N SER A 354 -19.91 3.04 14.88
CA SER A 354 -20.34 1.73 14.37
C SER A 354 -21.10 0.96 15.45
N ARG A 355 -22.41 0.77 15.23
CA ARG A 355 -23.29 0.04 16.14
C ARG A 355 -23.61 -1.33 15.57
N TYR A 356 -23.27 -2.37 16.30
CA TYR A 356 -23.49 -3.76 15.90
C TYR A 356 -24.65 -4.39 16.61
N THR A 357 -25.48 -5.13 15.87
CA THR A 357 -26.56 -5.95 16.43
C THR A 357 -26.32 -7.40 16.04
N VAL A 358 -26.36 -8.29 17.02
CA VAL A 358 -26.33 -9.73 16.75
C VAL A 358 -27.72 -10.18 16.35
N ALA A 359 -27.84 -10.70 15.13
CA ALA A 359 -29.10 -11.23 14.62
C ALA A 359 -28.88 -12.64 14.04
N LYS A 360 -29.95 -13.45 14.05
CA LYS A 360 -29.95 -14.75 13.41
C LYS A 360 -30.44 -14.57 11.98
N ILE A 361 -29.66 -15.03 11.01
CA ILE A 361 -30.12 -15.06 9.61
C ILE A 361 -31.22 -16.10 9.49
N ASP A 362 -32.42 -15.67 9.11
CA ASP A 362 -33.57 -16.54 8.89
C ASP A 362 -33.63 -17.01 7.42
N LYS A 363 -33.27 -16.13 6.49
CA LYS A 363 -33.29 -16.43 5.05
C LYS A 363 -32.22 -15.62 4.31
N VAL A 364 -31.60 -16.24 3.30
CA VAL A 364 -30.79 -15.58 2.27
C VAL A 364 -31.57 -15.66 0.96
N ASP A 365 -31.86 -14.52 0.35
CA ASP A 365 -32.51 -14.44 -0.96
C ASP A 365 -31.47 -13.99 -1.99
N THR A 366 -31.15 -14.87 -2.91
CA THR A 366 -30.13 -14.64 -3.96
C THR A 366 -30.74 -14.24 -5.32
N ASP A 367 -32.08 -14.18 -5.38
CA ASP A 367 -32.80 -13.82 -6.62
C ASP A 367 -33.63 -12.55 -6.38
N VAL A 368 -32.95 -11.44 -6.08
CA VAL A 368 -33.58 -10.16 -5.75
C VAL A 368 -33.75 -9.29 -6.97
N SER A 369 -34.94 -8.72 -7.11
CA SER A 369 -35.18 -7.68 -8.12
C SER A 369 -34.41 -6.39 -7.73
N THR A 370 -34.04 -5.58 -8.75
CA THR A 370 -33.37 -4.28 -8.54
C THR A 370 -34.20 -3.31 -7.68
N ALA A 371 -35.49 -3.55 -7.50
CA ALA A 371 -36.37 -2.76 -6.64
C ALA A 371 -36.26 -3.14 -5.14
N GLU A 372 -35.79 -4.34 -4.84
CA GLU A 372 -35.62 -4.86 -3.50
C GLU A 372 -34.16 -4.75 -3.02
N SER A 373 -33.23 -4.52 -3.93
CA SER A 373 -31.81 -4.33 -3.64
C SER A 373 -31.55 -2.87 -3.24
N ARG A 374 -31.04 -2.65 -2.03
CA ARG A 374 -30.39 -1.40 -1.69
C ARG A 374 -28.95 -1.41 -2.22
N ASN A 375 -28.53 -0.30 -2.82
CA ASN A 375 -27.16 -0.10 -3.30
C ASN A 375 -26.63 -1.15 -4.29
N GLY A 376 -27.51 -1.73 -5.13
CA GLY A 376 -27.09 -2.68 -6.16
C GLY A 376 -26.71 -4.08 -5.67
N ALA A 377 -26.93 -4.39 -4.38
CA ALA A 377 -26.67 -5.72 -3.86
C ALA A 377 -27.51 -6.79 -4.59
N SER A 378 -26.87 -7.90 -4.94
CA SER A 378 -27.54 -9.05 -5.59
C SER A 378 -28.16 -10.04 -4.61
N GLU A 379 -27.94 -9.83 -3.31
CA GLU A 379 -28.39 -10.70 -2.23
C GLU A 379 -29.06 -9.88 -1.12
N VAL A 380 -30.11 -10.40 -0.51
CA VAL A 380 -30.78 -9.80 0.65
C VAL A 380 -30.83 -10.81 1.79
N LEU A 381 -30.36 -10.38 2.96
CA LEU A 381 -30.47 -11.13 4.19
C LEU A 381 -31.77 -10.74 4.92
N THR A 382 -32.55 -11.71 5.34
CA THR A 382 -33.69 -11.53 6.25
C THR A 382 -33.25 -11.98 7.63
N LEU A 383 -33.33 -11.07 8.59
CA LEU A 383 -32.94 -11.28 10.01
C LEU A 383 -34.16 -11.68 10.85
#